data_7434f7c8186e891768dbc0c324de0492
#
_entry.id   7434f7c8186e891768dbc0c324de0492
#
_cell.length_a   1.000
_cell.length_b   1.000
_cell.length_c   1.000
_cell.angle_alpha   90.00
_cell.angle_beta   90.00
_cell.angle_gamma   90.00
#
_symmetry.space_group_name_H-M   'P 1'
#
loop_
_entity.id
_entity.type
_entity.pdbx_description
1 polymer ?
#
loop_
_entity_poly.entity_id
_entity_poly.type
_entity_poly.pdbx_seq_one_letter_code
_entity_poly.pdbx_strand_id
1 'polypeptide(L)'
;LSYAHLWDSKNSGKTVGEMVVSQSFDFPTLYITRGKMNRLKTGALDAQAATMRQQILLQAKEVCLDIIMLQHQQELLDARLKNAEELAAMYAKRLATGDANALETNKINLELLNVRTESRMNSTALNNKIKELLVLNGNQPLTPGRPFPDGPAVPTTKALGLTDYPLVPLPTDFHRVCSELLAADPSLQSFDSESAAARKFISASKQGWLPKLELGYRRNTESGHPLNGVVVGFSFPLFSNKGKVKIAKAQAMNIDFQKDNARVKASSELWQLYEEARNLDASMQEYKRTFQEQQDLTLLKQAL
;
A
#
# COMPACT_ATOMS: atom_id res chain seq x y z
N LEU A 1 -19.36 2.58 -40.97
CA LEU A 1 -20.44 2.06 -41.83
C LEU A 1 -21.34 3.25 -42.17
N SER A 2 -21.38 3.65 -43.44
CA SER A 2 -22.32 4.68 -43.93
C SER A 2 -23.28 4.02 -44.90
N TYR A 3 -24.57 4.26 -44.72
CA TYR A 3 -25.63 3.85 -45.59
C TYR A 3 -26.39 5.12 -46.00
N ALA A 4 -26.50 5.38 -47.31
CA ALA A 4 -27.31 6.46 -47.84
C ALA A 4 -28.40 5.86 -48.74
N HIS A 5 -29.65 6.18 -48.43
CA HIS A 5 -30.80 5.83 -49.25
C HIS A 5 -31.37 7.16 -49.85
N LEU A 6 -31.27 7.28 -51.17
CA LEU A 6 -31.73 8.43 -51.90
C LEU A 6 -33.10 8.12 -52.54
N TRP A 7 -34.08 8.95 -52.28
CA TRP A 7 -35.44 8.89 -52.83
C TRP A 7 -35.52 9.83 -54.04
N ASP A 8 -35.81 9.29 -55.20
CA ASP A 8 -36.15 10.12 -56.37
C ASP A 8 -37.64 9.98 -56.67
N SER A 9 -38.36 11.07 -56.61
CA SER A 9 -39.81 11.11 -56.81
C SER A 9 -40.23 10.98 -58.29
N LYS A 10 -39.27 10.99 -59.22
CA LYS A 10 -39.52 10.92 -60.67
C LYS A 10 -39.26 9.55 -61.32
N ASN A 11 -38.65 8.62 -60.62
CA ASN A 11 -38.32 7.28 -61.09
C ASN A 11 -38.96 6.24 -60.19
N SER A 12 -40.23 5.94 -60.38
CA SER A 12 -40.94 4.91 -59.64
C SER A 12 -40.30 3.54 -59.88
N GLY A 13 -39.65 2.98 -58.88
CA GLY A 13 -39.31 1.59 -58.79
C GLY A 13 -37.81 1.20 -58.74
N LYS A 14 -36.88 2.12 -58.78
CA LYS A 14 -35.46 1.79 -58.60
C LYS A 14 -34.94 2.37 -57.28
N THR A 15 -34.61 1.48 -56.37
CA THR A 15 -33.90 1.82 -55.13
C THR A 15 -32.44 2.12 -55.46
N VAL A 16 -32.03 3.38 -55.31
CA VAL A 16 -30.65 3.82 -55.42
C VAL A 16 -30.04 3.79 -54.04
N GLY A 17 -29.09 2.97 -53.81
CA GLY A 17 -28.39 2.85 -52.51
C GLY A 17 -26.91 2.66 -52.70
N GLU A 18 -26.16 3.32 -51.84
CA GLU A 18 -24.73 3.11 -51.72
C GLU A 18 -24.41 2.58 -50.31
N MET A 19 -23.70 1.46 -50.23
CA MET A 19 -23.18 0.92 -49.00
C MET A 19 -21.68 0.94 -49.03
N VAL A 20 -21.04 1.62 -48.08
CA VAL A 20 -19.58 1.61 -47.92
C VAL A 20 -19.25 1.09 -46.53
N VAL A 21 -18.43 0.05 -46.48
CA VAL A 21 -17.86 -0.48 -45.24
C VAL A 21 -16.36 -0.27 -45.35
N SER A 22 -15.80 0.60 -44.51
CA SER A 22 -14.35 0.84 -44.52
C SER A 22 -13.78 0.73 -43.08
N GLN A 23 -12.53 0.29 -42.99
CA GLN A 23 -11.75 0.20 -41.78
C GLN A 23 -10.43 0.92 -42.00
N SER A 24 -10.13 1.86 -41.11
CA SER A 24 -8.83 2.55 -41.12
C SER A 24 -7.85 1.86 -40.18
N PHE A 25 -6.62 1.68 -40.67
CA PHE A 25 -5.50 1.10 -39.93
C PHE A 25 -4.41 2.15 -39.76
N ASP A 26 -3.88 2.26 -38.54
CA ASP A 26 -2.66 3.04 -38.31
C ASP A 26 -1.46 2.35 -38.99
N PHE A 27 -0.41 3.10 -39.22
CA PHE A 27 0.80 2.55 -39.84
C PHE A 27 1.40 1.41 -38.98
N PRO A 28 1.86 0.30 -39.55
CA PRO A 28 2.28 -0.90 -38.78
C PRO A 28 3.30 -0.65 -37.67
N THR A 29 4.25 0.27 -37.88
CA THR A 29 5.26 0.63 -36.87
C THR A 29 4.65 1.25 -35.60
N LEU A 30 3.47 1.88 -35.72
CA LEU A 30 2.76 2.46 -34.58
C LEU A 30 2.22 1.38 -33.64
N TYR A 31 1.70 0.27 -34.21
CA TYR A 31 1.24 -0.87 -33.39
C TYR A 31 2.38 -1.50 -32.60
N ILE A 32 3.57 -1.67 -33.24
CA ILE A 32 4.77 -2.20 -32.56
C ILE A 32 5.20 -1.26 -31.42
N THR A 33 5.20 0.04 -31.67
CA THR A 33 5.61 1.04 -30.65
C THR A 33 4.63 1.08 -29.50
N ARG A 34 3.31 1.04 -29.76
CA ARG A 34 2.25 0.93 -28.75
C ARG A 34 2.35 -0.37 -27.97
N GLY A 35 2.63 -1.49 -28.62
CA GLY A 35 2.83 -2.78 -27.96
C GLY A 35 3.99 -2.73 -26.96
N LYS A 36 5.13 -2.15 -27.34
CA LYS A 36 6.27 -1.94 -26.42
C LYS A 36 5.93 -0.99 -25.27
N MET A 37 5.21 0.10 -25.54
CA MET A 37 4.74 1.03 -24.52
C MET A 37 3.79 0.34 -23.52
N ASN A 38 2.85 -0.45 -24.01
CA ASN A 38 1.89 -1.16 -23.16
C ASN A 38 2.59 -2.18 -22.24
N ARG A 39 3.60 -2.92 -22.75
CA ARG A 39 4.41 -3.81 -21.90
C ARG A 39 5.10 -3.07 -20.75
N LEU A 40 5.66 -1.89 -21.03
CA LEU A 40 6.30 -1.07 -20.00
C LEU A 40 5.28 -0.55 -18.99
N LYS A 41 4.08 -0.17 -19.43
CA LYS A 41 2.98 0.20 -18.53
C LYS A 41 2.51 -0.97 -17.66
N THR A 42 2.42 -2.17 -18.21
CA THR A 42 2.12 -3.38 -17.43
C THR A 42 3.19 -3.61 -16.37
N GLY A 43 4.49 -3.50 -16.73
CA GLY A 43 5.58 -3.60 -15.77
C GLY A 43 5.52 -2.54 -14.65
N ALA A 44 5.06 -1.32 -14.96
CA ALA A 44 4.83 -0.30 -13.94
C ALA A 44 3.70 -0.69 -12.98
N LEU A 45 2.59 -1.23 -13.51
CA LEU A 45 1.47 -1.71 -12.69
C LEU A 45 1.85 -2.90 -11.80
N ASP A 46 2.67 -3.83 -12.32
CA ASP A 46 3.20 -4.95 -11.55
C ASP A 46 4.09 -4.46 -10.39
N ALA A 47 4.93 -3.45 -10.64
CA ALA A 47 5.74 -2.81 -9.60
C ALA A 47 4.88 -2.05 -8.56
N GLN A 48 3.81 -1.38 -8.99
CA GLN A 48 2.84 -0.75 -8.07
C GLN A 48 2.13 -1.79 -7.20
N ALA A 49 1.74 -2.93 -7.77
CA ALA A 49 1.15 -4.03 -7.01
C ALA A 49 2.15 -4.60 -5.97
N ALA A 50 3.43 -4.72 -6.34
CA ALA A 50 4.49 -5.11 -5.42
C ALA A 50 4.68 -4.09 -4.27
N THR A 51 4.63 -2.79 -4.57
CA THR A 51 4.66 -1.71 -3.57
C THR A 51 3.50 -1.84 -2.59
N MET A 52 2.28 -2.01 -3.09
CA MET A 52 1.09 -2.17 -2.25
C MET A 52 1.20 -3.40 -1.34
N ARG A 53 1.71 -4.51 -1.89
CA ARG A 53 1.98 -5.71 -1.08
C ARG A 53 2.99 -5.45 0.03
N GLN A 54 4.07 -4.73 -0.24
CA GLN A 54 5.06 -4.36 0.77
C GLN A 54 4.46 -3.47 1.86
N GLN A 55 3.62 -2.50 1.50
CA GLN A 55 2.93 -1.63 2.45
C GLN A 55 2.02 -2.42 3.39
N ILE A 56 1.21 -3.36 2.85
CA ILE A 56 0.36 -4.23 3.68
C ILE A 56 1.20 -5.09 4.63
N LEU A 57 2.31 -5.65 4.14
CA LEU A 57 3.21 -6.46 4.97
C LEU A 57 3.90 -5.63 6.05
N LEU A 58 4.28 -4.38 5.75
CA LEU A 58 4.84 -3.46 6.74
C LEU A 58 3.82 -3.16 7.83
N GLN A 59 2.60 -2.75 7.44
CA GLN A 59 1.52 -2.50 8.38
C GLN A 59 1.20 -3.71 9.25
N ALA A 60 1.18 -4.92 8.66
CA ALA A 60 0.98 -6.15 9.43
C ALA A 60 2.10 -6.39 10.45
N LYS A 61 3.37 -6.11 10.10
CA LYS A 61 4.50 -6.20 11.04
C LYS A 61 4.37 -5.19 12.18
N GLU A 62 4.00 -3.95 11.89
CA GLU A 62 3.78 -2.91 12.90
C GLU A 62 2.68 -3.33 13.88
N VAL A 63 1.55 -3.83 13.37
CA VAL A 63 0.46 -4.34 14.20
C VAL A 63 0.91 -5.53 15.06
N CYS A 64 1.75 -6.44 14.53
CA CYS A 64 2.33 -7.54 15.32
C CYS A 64 3.22 -7.03 16.46
N LEU A 65 4.04 -6.00 16.22
CA LEU A 65 4.88 -5.40 17.25
C LEU A 65 4.03 -4.70 18.34
N ASP A 66 2.97 -4.00 17.93
CA ASP A 66 2.00 -3.41 18.87
C ASP A 66 1.32 -4.48 19.75
N ILE A 67 0.95 -5.62 19.16
CA ILE A 67 0.36 -6.75 19.89
C ILE A 67 1.33 -7.28 20.94
N ILE A 68 2.61 -7.47 20.61
CA ILE A 68 3.64 -7.90 21.57
C ILE A 68 3.79 -6.89 22.69
N MET A 69 3.87 -5.60 22.38
CA MET A 69 3.97 -4.52 23.38
C MET A 69 2.77 -4.54 24.34
N LEU A 70 1.55 -4.54 23.80
CA LEU A 70 0.33 -4.52 24.60
C LEU A 70 0.18 -5.78 25.46
N GLN A 71 0.68 -6.92 24.97
CA GLN A 71 0.69 -8.16 25.76
C GLN A 71 1.63 -8.05 26.97
N HIS A 72 2.88 -7.61 26.78
CA HIS A 72 3.80 -7.40 27.90
C HIS A 72 3.26 -6.37 28.89
N GLN A 73 2.64 -5.30 28.37
CA GLN A 73 1.97 -4.32 29.23
C GLN A 73 0.80 -4.93 30.02
N GLN A 74 0.02 -5.85 29.40
CA GLN A 74 -1.07 -6.55 30.09
C GLN A 74 -0.56 -7.42 31.22
N GLU A 75 0.54 -8.16 31.01
CA GLU A 75 1.17 -9.00 32.06
C GLU A 75 1.61 -8.16 33.25
N LEU A 76 2.20 -6.99 33.02
CA LEU A 76 2.59 -6.06 34.08
C LEU A 76 1.38 -5.48 34.81
N LEU A 77 0.33 -5.09 34.07
CA LEU A 77 -0.90 -4.55 34.66
C LEU A 77 -1.67 -5.61 35.45
N ASP A 78 -1.67 -6.86 35.02
CA ASP A 78 -2.31 -7.95 35.76
C ASP A 78 -1.57 -8.25 37.09
N ALA A 79 -0.23 -8.22 37.07
CA ALA A 79 0.56 -8.34 38.30
C ALA A 79 0.31 -7.14 39.26
N ARG A 80 0.27 -5.90 38.74
CA ARG A 80 -0.01 -4.68 39.49
C ARG A 80 -1.44 -4.70 40.04
N LEU A 81 -2.42 -5.15 39.27
CA LEU A 81 -3.81 -5.30 39.67
C LEU A 81 -3.94 -6.26 40.84
N LYS A 82 -3.30 -7.41 40.78
CA LYS A 82 -3.28 -8.39 41.87
C LYS A 82 -2.73 -7.79 43.16
N ASN A 83 -1.59 -7.11 43.07
CA ASN A 83 -0.99 -6.43 44.26
C ASN A 83 -1.91 -5.35 44.80
N ALA A 84 -2.56 -4.57 43.96
CA ALA A 84 -3.50 -3.53 44.39
C ALA A 84 -4.76 -4.12 45.05
N GLU A 85 -5.27 -5.26 44.57
CA GLU A 85 -6.39 -5.98 45.17
C GLU A 85 -6.02 -6.55 46.54
N GLU A 86 -4.85 -7.15 46.70
CA GLU A 86 -4.34 -7.65 47.99
C GLU A 86 -4.17 -6.52 49.00
N LEU A 87 -3.60 -5.37 48.55
CA LEU A 87 -3.43 -4.18 49.40
C LEU A 87 -4.77 -3.58 49.84
N ALA A 88 -5.74 -3.45 48.93
CA ALA A 88 -7.06 -2.96 49.23
C ALA A 88 -7.78 -3.87 50.24
N ALA A 89 -7.68 -5.20 50.08
CA ALA A 89 -8.24 -6.15 51.01
C ALA A 89 -7.61 -6.06 52.42
N MET A 90 -6.29 -5.88 52.49
CA MET A 90 -5.57 -5.69 53.75
C MET A 90 -6.01 -4.41 54.47
N TYR A 91 -6.11 -3.28 53.76
CA TYR A 91 -6.53 -2.01 54.35
C TYR A 91 -8.00 -2.00 54.72
N ALA A 92 -8.88 -2.70 54.04
CA ALA A 92 -10.27 -2.89 54.43
C ALA A 92 -10.38 -3.63 55.78
N LYS A 93 -9.55 -4.65 56.03
CA LYS A 93 -9.47 -5.35 57.32
C LYS A 93 -8.96 -4.42 58.44
N ARG A 94 -7.87 -3.69 58.20
CA ARG A 94 -7.29 -2.75 59.17
C ARG A 94 -8.25 -1.60 59.51
N LEU A 95 -9.03 -1.14 58.56
CA LEU A 95 -10.06 -0.13 58.83
C LEU A 95 -11.16 -0.69 59.73
N ALA A 96 -11.57 -1.95 59.54
CA ALA A 96 -12.57 -2.61 60.37
C ALA A 96 -12.08 -2.87 61.82
N THR A 97 -10.76 -3.02 62.03
CA THR A 97 -10.15 -3.15 63.37
C THR A 97 -9.76 -1.80 63.99
N GLY A 98 -9.94 -0.70 63.26
CA GLY A 98 -9.55 0.64 63.72
C GLY A 98 -8.07 0.98 63.56
N ASP A 99 -7.30 0.13 62.91
CA ASP A 99 -5.85 0.25 62.69
C ASP A 99 -5.46 1.03 61.43
N ALA A 100 -6.42 1.48 60.64
CA ALA A 100 -6.20 2.29 59.46
C ALA A 100 -7.17 3.47 59.36
N ASN A 101 -6.72 4.54 58.71
CA ASN A 101 -7.53 5.73 58.48
C ASN A 101 -8.41 5.55 57.22
N ALA A 102 -9.64 6.02 57.25
CA ALA A 102 -10.56 6.03 56.10
C ALA A 102 -9.98 6.74 54.87
N LEU A 103 -9.19 7.81 55.06
CA LEU A 103 -8.55 8.54 53.98
C LEU A 103 -7.50 7.67 53.23
N GLU A 104 -6.70 6.90 53.98
CA GLU A 104 -5.70 5.99 53.40
C GLU A 104 -6.38 4.86 52.62
N THR A 105 -7.43 4.26 53.22
CA THR A 105 -8.23 3.22 52.56
C THR A 105 -8.85 3.73 51.24
N ASN A 106 -9.37 4.95 51.24
CA ASN A 106 -9.92 5.58 50.04
C ASN A 106 -8.87 5.81 48.95
N LYS A 107 -7.64 6.25 49.30
CA LYS A 107 -6.54 6.40 48.34
C LYS A 107 -6.18 5.07 47.68
N ILE A 108 -6.12 3.99 48.48
CA ILE A 108 -5.82 2.64 47.94
C ILE A 108 -6.95 2.14 47.03
N ASN A 109 -8.19 2.38 47.40
CA ASN A 109 -9.34 2.02 46.55
C ASN A 109 -9.35 2.83 45.24
N LEU A 110 -8.97 4.10 45.25
CA LEU A 110 -8.80 4.90 44.03
C LEU A 110 -7.66 4.36 43.15
N GLU A 111 -6.52 3.99 43.74
CA GLU A 111 -5.42 3.37 43.00
C GLU A 111 -5.85 2.02 42.37
N LEU A 112 -6.56 1.17 43.11
CA LEU A 112 -7.15 -0.07 42.61
C LEU A 112 -8.07 0.19 41.41
N LEU A 113 -8.93 1.20 41.49
CA LEU A 113 -9.82 1.59 40.40
C LEU A 113 -9.04 2.04 39.17
N ASN A 114 -7.98 2.84 39.37
CA ASN A 114 -7.11 3.30 38.26
C ASN A 114 -6.44 2.13 37.57
N VAL A 115 -5.78 1.23 38.31
CA VAL A 115 -5.10 0.06 37.75
C VAL A 115 -6.08 -0.86 37.01
N ARG A 116 -7.28 -1.06 37.58
CA ARG A 116 -8.33 -1.86 36.95
C ARG A 116 -8.81 -1.22 35.63
N THR A 117 -8.89 0.09 35.60
CA THR A 117 -9.27 0.83 34.38
C THR A 117 -8.18 0.74 33.32
N GLU A 118 -6.91 0.92 33.68
CA GLU A 118 -5.76 0.77 32.80
C GLU A 118 -5.70 -0.64 32.18
N SER A 119 -5.87 -1.70 33.00
CA SER A 119 -5.87 -3.08 32.53
C SER A 119 -7.01 -3.34 31.52
N ARG A 120 -8.21 -2.83 31.77
CA ARG A 120 -9.33 -2.94 30.83
C ARG A 120 -9.09 -2.19 29.52
N MET A 121 -8.53 -0.98 29.59
CA MET A 121 -8.21 -0.19 28.41
C MET A 121 -7.15 -0.89 27.56
N ASN A 122 -6.10 -1.41 28.19
CA ASN A 122 -5.03 -2.16 27.52
C ASN A 122 -5.58 -3.45 26.87
N SER A 123 -6.40 -4.23 27.57
CA SER A 123 -7.05 -5.42 27.03
C SER A 123 -7.93 -5.08 25.80
N THR A 124 -8.65 -3.95 25.84
CA THR A 124 -9.44 -3.48 24.69
C THR A 124 -8.55 -3.11 23.52
N ALA A 125 -7.44 -2.39 23.76
CA ALA A 125 -6.47 -2.03 22.74
C ALA A 125 -5.84 -3.27 22.09
N LEU A 126 -5.45 -4.26 22.89
CA LEU A 126 -4.93 -5.53 22.41
C LEU A 126 -5.93 -6.25 21.48
N ASN A 127 -7.19 -6.37 21.91
CA ASN A 127 -8.24 -6.98 21.10
C ASN A 127 -8.48 -6.22 19.79
N ASN A 128 -8.40 -4.90 19.81
CA ASN A 128 -8.55 -4.09 18.60
C ASN A 128 -7.38 -4.32 17.62
N LYS A 129 -6.15 -4.42 18.10
CA LYS A 129 -4.97 -4.72 17.28
C LYS A 129 -5.03 -6.11 16.65
N ILE A 130 -5.53 -7.11 17.38
CA ILE A 130 -5.74 -8.45 16.81
C ILE A 130 -6.82 -8.41 15.72
N LYS A 131 -7.90 -7.64 15.90
CA LYS A 131 -8.91 -7.44 14.85
C LYS A 131 -8.35 -6.72 13.63
N GLU A 132 -7.49 -5.71 13.83
CA GLU A 132 -6.79 -5.02 12.75
C GLU A 132 -5.93 -6.00 11.93
N LEU A 133 -5.16 -6.85 12.60
CA LEU A 133 -4.39 -7.91 11.94
C LEU A 133 -5.27 -8.88 11.14
N LEU A 134 -6.44 -9.22 11.68
CA LEU A 134 -7.42 -10.08 11.00
C LEU A 134 -7.93 -9.44 9.71
N VAL A 135 -8.23 -8.13 9.74
CA VAL A 135 -8.67 -7.37 8.54
C VAL A 135 -7.56 -7.34 7.49
N LEU A 136 -6.30 -7.13 7.89
CA LEU A 136 -5.16 -7.18 6.96
C LEU A 136 -4.97 -8.56 6.31
N ASN A 137 -5.39 -9.64 6.99
CA ASN A 137 -5.43 -11.00 6.44
C ASN A 137 -6.72 -11.30 5.65
N GLY A 138 -7.49 -10.30 5.25
CA GLY A 138 -8.74 -10.47 4.50
C GLY A 138 -9.84 -11.16 5.29
N ASN A 139 -9.88 -11.00 6.61
CA ASN A 139 -10.76 -11.67 7.56
C ASN A 139 -10.65 -13.21 7.53
N GLN A 140 -9.53 -13.75 7.04
CA GLN A 140 -9.25 -15.18 7.12
C GLN A 140 -8.70 -15.53 8.51
N PRO A 141 -8.93 -16.76 9.01
CA PRO A 141 -8.37 -17.21 10.28
C PRO A 141 -6.84 -17.03 10.31
N LEU A 142 -6.31 -16.42 11.38
CA LEU A 142 -4.87 -16.25 11.56
C LEU A 142 -4.15 -17.57 11.93
N THR A 143 -4.91 -18.56 12.41
CA THR A 143 -4.41 -19.91 12.74
C THR A 143 -4.94 -20.92 11.75
N PRO A 144 -4.07 -21.68 11.03
CA PRO A 144 -4.52 -22.73 10.11
C PRO A 144 -5.35 -23.80 10.81
N GLY A 145 -6.48 -24.16 10.22
CA GLY A 145 -7.29 -25.29 10.68
C GLY A 145 -8.33 -24.99 11.77
N ARG A 146 -8.51 -23.76 12.19
CA ARG A 146 -9.59 -23.37 13.09
C ARG A 146 -10.59 -22.49 12.36
N PRO A 147 -11.71 -23.04 11.85
CA PRO A 147 -12.79 -22.19 11.35
C PRO A 147 -13.34 -21.36 12.50
N PHE A 148 -13.82 -20.15 12.22
CA PHE A 148 -14.49 -19.31 13.21
C PHE A 148 -15.70 -20.09 13.77
N PRO A 149 -15.72 -20.51 15.03
CA PRO A 149 -16.96 -20.87 15.67
C PRO A 149 -17.77 -19.58 15.89
N ASP A 150 -19.06 -19.67 15.81
CA ASP A 150 -20.07 -18.61 15.89
C ASP A 150 -19.63 -17.33 16.63
N GLY A 151 -19.16 -16.34 15.88
CA GLY A 151 -18.63 -15.07 16.39
C GLY A 151 -17.10 -14.95 16.27
N PRO A 152 -16.56 -13.73 16.19
CA PRO A 152 -15.13 -13.52 16.07
C PRO A 152 -14.43 -13.86 17.39
N ALA A 153 -14.13 -15.15 17.60
CA ALA A 153 -13.21 -15.54 18.65
C ALA A 153 -11.84 -14.94 18.31
N VAL A 154 -11.49 -13.87 19.00
CA VAL A 154 -10.19 -13.22 18.90
C VAL A 154 -9.14 -14.28 19.30
N PRO A 155 -8.22 -14.68 18.42
CA PRO A 155 -7.22 -15.68 18.77
C PRO A 155 -6.36 -15.14 19.91
N THR A 156 -6.00 -15.99 20.85
CA THR A 156 -5.07 -15.61 21.91
C THR A 156 -3.69 -15.33 21.30
N THR A 157 -2.96 -14.37 21.83
CA THR A 157 -1.60 -14.01 21.39
C THR A 157 -0.63 -15.19 21.41
N LYS A 158 -0.77 -16.13 22.37
CA LYS A 158 -0.04 -17.40 22.40
C LYS A 158 -0.32 -18.28 21.17
N ALA A 159 -1.54 -18.26 20.66
CA ALA A 159 -1.91 -19.04 19.47
C ALA A 159 -1.31 -18.40 18.19
N LEU A 160 -0.95 -17.12 18.22
CA LEU A 160 -0.29 -16.41 17.12
C LEU A 160 1.24 -16.54 17.17
N GLY A 161 1.82 -17.04 18.26
CA GLY A 161 3.27 -17.13 18.46
C GLY A 161 3.95 -15.75 18.58
N LEU A 162 3.20 -14.70 18.92
CA LEU A 162 3.69 -13.33 19.08
C LEU A 162 4.03 -13.09 20.55
N THR A 163 5.21 -13.61 21.00
CA THR A 163 5.64 -13.52 22.39
C THR A 163 6.80 -12.55 22.59
N ASP A 164 7.70 -12.46 21.62
CA ASP A 164 8.96 -11.72 21.76
C ASP A 164 9.25 -10.84 20.56
N TYR A 165 9.97 -9.74 20.78
CA TYR A 165 10.44 -8.86 19.72
C TYR A 165 11.54 -9.53 18.90
N PRO A 166 11.51 -9.45 17.57
CA PRO A 166 12.62 -9.92 16.74
C PRO A 166 13.85 -9.04 16.96
N LEU A 167 14.99 -9.67 17.30
CA LEU A 167 16.26 -8.96 17.44
C LEU A 167 16.86 -8.74 16.05
N VAL A 168 16.78 -7.52 15.56
CA VAL A 168 17.37 -7.10 14.29
C VAL A 168 18.48 -6.08 14.59
N PRO A 169 19.76 -6.41 14.36
CA PRO A 169 20.85 -5.46 14.58
C PRO A 169 20.80 -4.34 13.54
N LEU A 170 21.12 -3.13 13.97
CA LEU A 170 21.26 -2.00 13.07
C LEU A 170 22.46 -2.22 12.12
N PRO A 171 22.31 -1.87 10.83
CA PRO A 171 23.40 -2.00 9.88
C PRO A 171 24.55 -1.05 10.21
N THR A 172 25.80 -1.56 10.17
CA THR A 172 27.01 -0.76 10.40
C THR A 172 27.35 0.16 9.22
N ASP A 173 27.10 -0.30 7.99
CA ASP A 173 27.25 0.47 6.75
C ASP A 173 25.88 0.80 6.16
N PHE A 174 25.29 1.89 6.67
CA PHE A 174 23.98 2.31 6.22
C PHE A 174 23.99 2.85 4.78
N HIS A 175 25.09 3.45 4.30
CA HIS A 175 25.18 3.95 2.93
C HIS A 175 24.97 2.84 1.90
N ARG A 176 25.62 1.70 2.13
CA ARG A 176 25.49 0.53 1.28
C ARG A 176 24.06 -0.01 1.33
N VAL A 177 23.51 -0.20 2.53
CA VAL A 177 22.14 -0.71 2.71
C VAL A 177 21.12 0.24 2.08
N CYS A 178 21.25 1.54 2.27
CA CYS A 178 20.37 2.54 1.65
C CYS A 178 20.41 2.44 0.12
N SER A 179 21.59 2.30 -0.48
CA SER A 179 21.71 2.16 -1.93
C SER A 179 21.08 0.87 -2.47
N GLU A 180 21.22 -0.24 -1.75
CA GLU A 180 20.61 -1.53 -2.08
C GLU A 180 19.08 -1.48 -1.97
N LEU A 181 18.54 -0.85 -0.89
CA LEU A 181 17.10 -0.67 -0.69
C LEU A 181 16.48 0.21 -1.77
N LEU A 182 17.11 1.35 -2.11
CA LEU A 182 16.62 2.24 -3.17
C LEU A 182 16.66 1.57 -4.55
N ALA A 183 17.60 0.67 -4.80
CA ALA A 183 17.66 -0.10 -6.06
C ALA A 183 16.58 -1.18 -6.13
N ALA A 184 16.24 -1.79 -4.98
CA ALA A 184 15.25 -2.84 -4.88
C ALA A 184 13.81 -2.33 -4.70
N ASP A 185 13.61 -1.03 -4.45
CA ASP A 185 12.30 -0.44 -4.17
C ASP A 185 11.36 -0.55 -5.39
N PRO A 186 10.25 -1.30 -5.29
CA PRO A 186 9.30 -1.43 -6.39
C PRO A 186 8.65 -0.11 -6.79
N SER A 187 8.49 0.85 -5.86
CA SER A 187 7.91 2.15 -6.18
C SER A 187 8.80 2.94 -7.13
N LEU A 188 10.12 2.92 -6.91
CA LEU A 188 11.10 3.55 -7.80
C LEU A 188 11.21 2.81 -9.15
N GLN A 189 11.11 1.48 -9.14
CA GLN A 189 11.07 0.66 -10.37
C GLN A 189 9.82 0.94 -11.21
N SER A 190 8.67 1.26 -10.56
CA SER A 190 7.46 1.72 -11.25
C SER A 190 7.75 3.00 -12.04
N PHE A 191 8.38 4.00 -11.43
CA PHE A 191 8.75 5.24 -12.12
C PHE A 191 9.75 5.01 -13.27
N ASP A 192 10.68 4.06 -13.15
CA ASP A 192 11.58 3.69 -14.24
C ASP A 192 10.82 3.15 -15.44
N SER A 193 9.85 2.27 -15.19
CA SER A 193 8.99 1.70 -16.21
C SER A 193 8.07 2.75 -16.85
N GLU A 194 7.52 3.67 -16.05
CA GLU A 194 6.68 4.77 -16.52
C GLU A 194 7.46 5.77 -17.35
N SER A 195 8.69 6.14 -16.94
CA SER A 195 9.58 7.01 -17.74
C SER A 195 9.92 6.36 -19.08
N ALA A 196 10.26 5.07 -19.08
CA ALA A 196 10.52 4.33 -20.31
C ALA A 196 9.27 4.27 -21.23
N ALA A 197 8.07 4.07 -20.66
CA ALA A 197 6.80 4.10 -21.38
C ALA A 197 6.52 5.49 -21.97
N ALA A 198 6.76 6.57 -21.22
CA ALA A 198 6.59 7.94 -21.67
C ALA A 198 7.52 8.29 -22.85
N ARG A 199 8.76 7.82 -22.81
CA ARG A 199 9.70 7.95 -23.96
C ARG A 199 9.19 7.21 -25.21
N LYS A 200 8.58 6.03 -25.04
CA LYS A 200 7.91 5.33 -26.15
C LYS A 200 6.67 6.05 -26.64
N PHE A 201 5.95 6.72 -25.74
CA PHE A 201 4.80 7.57 -26.11
C PHE A 201 5.23 8.78 -26.96
N ILE A 202 6.39 9.39 -26.70
CA ILE A 202 6.97 10.43 -27.59
C ILE A 202 7.19 9.84 -29.00
N SER A 203 7.76 8.64 -29.08
CA SER A 203 8.01 7.96 -30.37
C SER A 203 6.70 7.67 -31.09
N ALA A 204 5.68 7.16 -30.38
CA ALA A 204 4.35 6.92 -30.94
C ALA A 204 3.68 8.22 -31.41
N SER A 205 3.84 9.32 -30.66
CA SER A 205 3.30 10.64 -31.02
C SER A 205 3.97 11.21 -32.28
N LYS A 206 5.27 10.97 -32.48
CA LYS A 206 5.97 11.32 -33.71
C LYS A 206 5.45 10.51 -34.90
N GLN A 207 5.16 9.22 -34.72
CA GLN A 207 4.62 8.35 -35.76
C GLN A 207 3.14 8.68 -36.08
N GLY A 208 2.46 9.43 -35.25
CA GLY A 208 1.10 9.91 -35.53
C GLY A 208 0.98 10.81 -36.77
N TRP A 209 2.09 11.26 -37.37
CA TRP A 209 2.11 11.97 -38.65
C TRP A 209 2.13 11.03 -39.89
N LEU A 210 2.34 9.71 -39.65
CA LEU A 210 2.29 8.75 -40.74
C LEU A 210 0.86 8.59 -41.24
N PRO A 211 0.71 8.29 -42.58
CA PRO A 211 -0.59 8.09 -43.14
C PRO A 211 -1.29 6.88 -42.56
N LYS A 212 -2.62 6.97 -42.44
CA LYS A 212 -3.46 5.81 -42.13
C LYS A 212 -3.87 5.17 -43.44
N LEU A 213 -3.85 3.83 -43.46
CA LEU A 213 -4.37 3.03 -44.54
C LEU A 213 -5.86 2.77 -44.30
N GLU A 214 -6.68 3.03 -45.31
CA GLU A 214 -8.10 2.71 -45.30
C GLU A 214 -8.36 1.61 -46.33
N LEU A 215 -8.99 0.54 -45.86
CA LEU A 215 -9.45 -0.57 -46.72
C LEU A 215 -10.96 -0.69 -46.52
N GLY A 216 -11.68 -0.79 -47.62
CA GLY A 216 -13.12 -0.91 -47.58
C GLY A 216 -13.71 -1.65 -48.77
N TYR A 217 -15.00 -1.90 -48.62
CA TYR A 217 -15.84 -2.45 -49.66
C TYR A 217 -16.95 -1.47 -49.94
N ARG A 218 -17.19 -1.19 -51.23
CA ARG A 218 -18.25 -0.30 -51.70
C ARG A 218 -19.20 -1.09 -52.61
N ARG A 219 -20.47 -0.98 -52.35
CA ARG A 219 -21.53 -1.48 -53.21
C ARG A 219 -22.42 -0.35 -53.60
N ASN A 220 -22.56 -0.13 -54.95
CA ASN A 220 -23.43 0.87 -55.51
C ASN A 220 -24.50 0.20 -56.38
N THR A 221 -25.78 0.58 -56.16
CA THR A 221 -26.93 0.01 -56.88
C THR A 221 -27.58 1.08 -57.83
N GLU A 222 -26.88 2.19 -58.06
CA GLU A 222 -27.42 3.35 -58.81
C GLU A 222 -27.76 3.05 -60.30
N SER A 223 -27.09 2.14 -60.93
CA SER A 223 -27.23 1.82 -62.35
C SER A 223 -28.19 0.65 -62.65
N GLY A 224 -28.99 0.20 -61.67
CA GLY A 224 -29.87 -0.98 -61.84
C GLY A 224 -29.15 -2.32 -61.83
N HIS A 225 -27.82 -2.34 -61.86
CA HIS A 225 -26.95 -3.48 -61.59
C HIS A 225 -26.03 -3.20 -60.46
N PRO A 226 -25.86 -4.10 -59.51
CA PRO A 226 -25.00 -3.90 -58.36
C PRO A 226 -23.53 -3.84 -58.79
N LEU A 227 -22.90 -2.68 -58.64
CA LEU A 227 -21.46 -2.51 -58.81
C LEU A 227 -20.75 -2.72 -57.48
N ASN A 228 -19.89 -3.66 -57.40
CA ASN A 228 -19.09 -3.98 -56.22
C ASN A 228 -17.64 -3.54 -56.46
N GLY A 229 -17.03 -2.89 -55.44
CA GLY A 229 -15.66 -2.40 -55.54
C GLY A 229 -14.90 -2.48 -54.20
N VAL A 230 -13.60 -2.51 -54.31
CA VAL A 230 -12.69 -2.38 -53.15
C VAL A 230 -12.29 -0.91 -53.07
N VAL A 231 -12.37 -0.35 -51.87
CA VAL A 231 -11.90 1.01 -51.56
C VAL A 231 -10.56 0.91 -50.86
N VAL A 232 -9.53 1.55 -51.44
CA VAL A 232 -8.21 1.71 -50.85
C VAL A 232 -7.96 3.21 -50.74
N GLY A 233 -7.74 3.68 -49.51
CA GLY A 233 -7.51 5.09 -49.24
C GLY A 233 -6.32 5.30 -48.31
N PHE A 234 -5.75 6.51 -48.40
CA PHE A 234 -4.73 6.98 -47.48
C PHE A 234 -5.22 8.29 -46.85
N SER A 235 -5.25 8.34 -45.53
CA SER A 235 -5.63 9.54 -44.80
C SER A 235 -4.40 10.13 -44.13
N PHE A 236 -4.12 11.40 -44.42
CA PHE A 236 -3.00 12.16 -43.82
C PHE A 236 -3.54 13.09 -42.72
N PRO A 237 -3.04 12.96 -41.47
CA PRO A 237 -3.50 13.78 -40.36
C PRO A 237 -2.80 15.14 -40.32
N LEU A 238 -3.15 16.07 -41.22
CA LEU A 238 -2.47 17.35 -41.43
C LEU A 238 -2.50 18.27 -40.16
N PHE A 239 -3.57 18.24 -39.38
CA PHE A 239 -3.75 19.14 -38.23
C PHE A 239 -3.94 18.40 -36.90
N SER A 240 -4.38 17.17 -36.91
CA SER A 240 -4.81 16.43 -35.71
C SER A 240 -3.64 16.05 -34.77
N ASN A 241 -2.41 16.14 -35.21
CA ASN A 241 -1.21 15.80 -34.43
C ASN A 241 -0.39 17.02 -33.97
N LYS A 242 -0.87 18.25 -34.29
CA LYS A 242 -0.22 19.48 -33.84
C LYS A 242 -0.21 19.54 -32.30
N GLY A 243 0.97 19.70 -31.73
CA GLY A 243 1.15 19.78 -30.27
C GLY A 243 1.29 18.43 -29.52
N LYS A 244 0.83 17.28 -30.09
CA LYS A 244 0.90 15.97 -29.40
C LYS A 244 2.31 15.58 -28.96
N VAL A 245 3.31 15.83 -29.80
CA VAL A 245 4.72 15.54 -29.45
C VAL A 245 5.21 16.45 -28.32
N LYS A 246 4.76 17.73 -28.30
CA LYS A 246 5.12 18.66 -27.22
C LYS A 246 4.50 18.24 -25.90
N ILE A 247 3.23 17.82 -25.92
CA ILE A 247 2.52 17.28 -24.75
C ILE A 247 3.22 16.00 -24.26
N ALA A 248 3.54 15.06 -25.15
CA ALA A 248 4.22 13.83 -24.80
C ALA A 248 5.61 14.07 -24.17
N LYS A 249 6.36 15.06 -24.66
CA LYS A 249 7.64 15.46 -24.06
C LYS A 249 7.45 16.06 -22.67
N ALA A 250 6.46 16.95 -22.49
CA ALA A 250 6.17 17.56 -21.19
C ALA A 250 5.74 16.49 -20.17
N GLN A 251 4.92 15.50 -20.56
CA GLN A 251 4.55 14.38 -19.70
C GLN A 251 5.75 13.53 -19.32
N ALA A 252 6.65 13.19 -20.26
CA ALA A 252 7.86 12.44 -19.93
C ALA A 252 8.76 13.21 -18.94
N MET A 253 8.93 14.50 -19.15
CA MET A 253 9.70 15.36 -18.26
C MET A 253 9.08 15.43 -16.85
N ASN A 254 7.75 15.51 -16.76
CA ASN A 254 7.05 15.48 -15.48
C ASN A 254 7.28 14.16 -14.72
N ILE A 255 7.23 13.02 -15.42
CA ILE A 255 7.51 11.69 -14.82
C ILE A 255 8.97 11.61 -14.34
N ASP A 256 9.92 12.10 -15.14
CA ASP A 256 11.34 12.12 -14.75
C ASP A 256 11.55 12.98 -13.47
N PHE A 257 10.91 14.14 -13.36
CA PHE A 257 10.95 14.96 -12.13
C PHE A 257 10.26 14.27 -10.93
N GLN A 258 9.13 13.59 -11.15
CA GLN A 258 8.48 12.84 -10.08
C GLN A 258 9.35 11.69 -9.57
N LYS A 259 10.04 10.99 -10.49
CA LYS A 259 11.01 9.94 -10.15
C LYS A 259 12.16 10.48 -9.29
N ASP A 260 12.78 11.59 -9.73
CA ASP A 260 13.89 12.20 -9.00
C ASP A 260 13.45 12.66 -7.61
N ASN A 261 12.29 13.30 -7.51
CA ASN A 261 11.70 13.70 -6.23
C ASN A 261 11.39 12.51 -5.33
N ALA A 262 10.79 11.44 -5.86
CA ALA A 262 10.51 10.22 -5.11
C ALA A 262 11.79 9.56 -4.57
N ARG A 263 12.85 9.54 -5.38
CA ARG A 263 14.15 9.00 -4.96
C ARG A 263 14.78 9.81 -3.83
N VAL A 264 14.79 11.15 -3.95
CA VAL A 264 15.30 12.03 -2.90
C VAL A 264 14.51 11.86 -1.62
N LYS A 265 13.17 11.83 -1.73
CA LYS A 265 12.27 11.64 -0.58
C LYS A 265 12.53 10.29 0.11
N ALA A 266 12.55 9.20 -0.63
CA ALA A 266 12.83 7.86 -0.09
C ALA A 266 14.20 7.78 0.59
N SER A 267 15.25 8.39 -0.01
CA SER A 267 16.58 8.47 0.59
C SER A 267 16.55 9.24 1.91
N SER A 268 15.87 10.40 1.94
CA SER A 268 15.74 11.22 3.16
C SER A 268 14.98 10.51 4.27
N GLU A 269 13.87 9.84 3.94
CA GLU A 269 13.08 9.06 4.90
C GLU A 269 13.89 7.90 5.50
N LEU A 270 14.65 7.17 4.67
CA LEU A 270 15.54 6.10 5.15
C LEU A 270 16.61 6.63 6.12
N TRP A 271 17.21 7.78 5.82
CA TRP A 271 18.17 8.41 6.71
C TRP A 271 17.55 8.84 8.03
N GLN A 272 16.38 9.44 8.01
CA GLN A 272 15.66 9.84 9.22
C GLN A 272 15.33 8.63 10.11
N LEU A 273 14.80 7.56 9.52
CA LEU A 273 14.49 6.32 10.24
C LEU A 273 15.74 5.66 10.84
N TYR A 274 16.85 5.69 10.13
CA TYR A 274 18.12 5.14 10.65
C TYR A 274 18.65 5.94 11.84
N GLU A 275 18.67 7.28 11.74
CA GLU A 275 19.06 8.16 12.84
C GLU A 275 18.17 7.99 14.07
N GLU A 276 16.86 7.90 13.86
CA GLU A 276 15.90 7.65 14.93
C GLU A 276 16.14 6.28 15.59
N ALA A 277 16.30 5.23 14.81
CA ALA A 277 16.58 3.89 15.32
C ALA A 277 17.89 3.85 16.12
N ARG A 278 18.93 4.55 15.65
CA ARG A 278 20.22 4.65 16.35
C ARG A 278 20.11 5.38 17.68
N ASN A 279 19.32 6.47 17.73
CA ASN A 279 19.08 7.21 18.96
C ASN A 279 18.28 6.39 19.97
N LEU A 280 17.26 5.66 19.50
CA LEU A 280 16.47 4.76 20.34
C LEU A 280 17.32 3.60 20.90
N ASP A 281 18.21 3.02 20.08
CA ASP A 281 19.12 1.95 20.54
C ASP A 281 20.07 2.47 21.63
N ALA A 282 20.66 3.64 21.43
CA ALA A 282 21.52 4.27 22.43
C ALA A 282 20.77 4.53 23.75
N SER A 283 19.55 5.07 23.69
CA SER A 283 18.70 5.29 24.87
C SER A 283 18.34 3.97 25.56
N MET A 284 18.02 2.93 24.80
CA MET A 284 17.72 1.60 25.35
C MET A 284 18.93 1.00 26.07
N GLN A 285 20.12 1.16 25.53
CA GLN A 285 21.36 0.69 26.17
C GLN A 285 21.65 1.45 27.47
N GLU A 286 21.42 2.76 27.51
CA GLU A 286 21.54 3.58 28.70
C GLU A 286 20.55 3.14 29.80
N TYR A 287 19.28 2.93 29.45
CA TYR A 287 18.29 2.40 30.38
C TYR A 287 18.67 1.03 30.94
N LYS A 288 19.15 0.10 30.10
CA LYS A 288 19.58 -1.23 30.55
C LYS A 288 20.74 -1.12 31.55
N ARG A 289 21.72 -0.28 31.27
CA ARG A 289 22.86 -0.06 32.17
C ARG A 289 22.43 0.51 33.51
N THR A 290 21.63 1.57 33.50
CA THR A 290 21.13 2.22 34.72
C THR A 290 20.27 1.26 35.57
N PHE A 291 19.47 0.43 34.91
CA PHE A 291 18.63 -0.56 35.61
C PHE A 291 19.46 -1.66 36.26
N GLN A 292 20.53 -2.15 35.61
CA GLN A 292 21.47 -3.10 36.17
C GLN A 292 22.20 -2.53 37.37
N GLU A 293 22.71 -1.30 37.28
CA GLU A 293 23.38 -0.60 38.39
C GLU A 293 22.44 -0.43 39.60
N GLN A 294 21.16 -0.16 39.39
CA GLN A 294 20.17 -0.06 40.49
C GLN A 294 19.87 -1.42 41.11
N GLN A 295 19.80 -2.50 40.36
CA GLN A 295 19.62 -3.85 40.90
C GLN A 295 20.81 -4.26 41.76
N ASP A 296 22.03 -4.00 41.32
CA ASP A 296 23.26 -4.32 42.08
C ASP A 296 23.32 -3.54 43.40
N LEU A 297 22.88 -2.26 43.42
CA LEU A 297 22.78 -1.48 44.64
C LEU A 297 21.70 -2.01 45.62
N THR A 298 20.61 -2.56 45.07
CA THR A 298 19.53 -3.15 45.89
C THR A 298 20.00 -4.46 46.52
N LEU A 299 20.74 -5.30 45.82
CA LEU A 299 21.35 -6.52 46.31
C LEU A 299 22.44 -6.23 47.36
N LEU A 300 23.25 -5.17 47.18
CA LEU A 300 24.23 -4.71 48.18
C LEU A 300 23.57 -4.22 49.48
N LYS A 301 22.44 -3.52 49.40
CA LYS A 301 21.68 -3.11 50.59
C LYS A 301 21.00 -4.27 51.30
N GLN A 302 20.68 -5.37 50.66
CA GLN A 302 20.17 -6.58 51.30
C GLN A 302 21.27 -7.47 51.93
N ALA A 303 22.52 -7.31 51.48
CA ALA A 303 23.64 -8.03 51.99
C ALA A 303 24.37 -7.34 53.20
N LEU A 304 24.04 -6.05 53.48
CA LEU A 304 24.44 -5.28 54.65
C LEU A 304 23.35 -5.28 55.73
#